data_8a242d940e84dc1ab36827ed650246f8
#
_entry.id   8a242d940e84dc1ab36827ed650246f8
#
_cell.length_a   1.000
_cell.length_b   1.000
_cell.length_c   1.000
_cell.angle_alpha   90.00
_cell.angle_beta   90.00
_cell.angle_gamma   90.00
#
_symmetry.space_group_name_H-M   'P 1'
#
loop_
_entity.id
_entity.type
_entity.pdbx_description
1 polymer ?
#
loop_
_entity_poly.entity_id
_entity_poly.type
_entity_poly.pdbx_seq_one_letter_code
_entity_poly.pdbx_strand_id
1 'polypeptide(L)'
;MALYTPANPLRTRRTRADTLAETFENREQSAYLKSAVERNINMAANPERRYTLEEYLELDRTSEERLEFWNGEVFCTSGVSDEHDAIEGNIYAFLRSQIMGRGCRVFLANMRIKVPSAPPYRYADLSVLCGKAEFEKIGGVNALTNPQLIVEVLSPSTEAYDRGEKFSHYKSIPTLREYLLVAQHRPHVTRLYKQDDGTWIHTEANELTATLTLDSLGCDLPLVEIYQGVSFDAPATN
;
A
#
# COMPACT_ATOMS: atom_id res chain seq x y z
N MET A 1 68.88 12.50 5.61
CA MET A 1 67.76 12.47 4.62
C MET A 1 66.48 12.24 5.40
N ALA A 2 65.83 13.32 5.79
CA ALA A 2 64.62 13.28 6.64
C ALA A 2 63.39 13.31 5.74
N LEU A 3 62.54 12.31 5.87
CA LEU A 3 61.28 12.19 5.12
C LEU A 3 60.19 13.09 5.79
N TYR A 4 59.70 14.03 5.01
CA TYR A 4 58.62 14.94 5.35
C TYR A 4 57.26 14.19 5.21
N THR A 5 56.51 14.07 6.31
CA THR A 5 55.09 13.59 6.34
C THR A 5 54.20 14.78 6.32
N PRO A 6 53.21 14.91 5.38
CA PRO A 6 52.26 16.02 5.39
C PRO A 6 51.22 15.83 6.49
N ALA A 7 50.95 16.95 7.20
CA ALA A 7 49.96 17.03 8.26
C ALA A 7 48.52 16.86 7.70
N ASN A 8 47.75 16.06 8.40
CA ASN A 8 46.33 15.81 8.16
C ASN A 8 45.51 17.08 8.44
N PRO A 9 44.60 17.53 7.53
CA PRO A 9 43.79 18.72 7.79
C PRO A 9 42.82 18.50 8.94
N LEU A 10 42.77 19.48 9.82
CA LEU A 10 41.92 19.55 11.01
C LEU A 10 40.44 19.24 10.68
N ARG A 11 39.92 18.14 11.21
CA ARG A 11 38.48 17.93 11.35
C ARG A 11 37.94 19.01 12.29
N THR A 12 37.23 20.00 11.75
CA THR A 12 36.44 20.94 12.55
C THR A 12 35.43 20.14 13.36
N ARG A 13 35.59 20.13 14.68
CA ARG A 13 34.58 19.55 15.59
C ARG A 13 33.32 20.41 15.47
N ARG A 14 32.23 19.82 14.97
CA ARG A 14 30.89 20.43 15.08
C ARG A 14 30.62 20.74 16.55
N THR A 15 30.18 21.94 16.81
CA THR A 15 29.86 22.34 18.17
C THR A 15 28.49 21.77 18.58
N ARG A 16 28.28 21.67 19.90
CA ARG A 16 26.96 21.22 20.44
C ARG A 16 25.83 22.17 20.03
N ALA A 17 26.16 23.43 19.73
CA ALA A 17 25.24 24.44 19.21
C ALA A 17 24.81 24.16 17.76
N ASP A 18 25.74 23.71 16.90
CA ASP A 18 25.44 23.38 15.50
C ASP A 18 24.49 22.16 15.41
N THR A 19 24.69 21.17 16.28
CA THR A 19 23.82 19.98 16.36
C THR A 19 22.43 20.33 16.91
N LEU A 20 22.34 21.29 17.84
CA LEU A 20 21.05 21.75 18.39
C LEU A 20 20.29 22.62 17.39
N ALA A 21 20.97 23.46 16.63
CA ALA A 21 20.35 24.28 15.57
C ALA A 21 19.78 23.38 14.45
N GLU A 22 20.54 22.40 13.95
CA GLU A 22 20.06 21.43 12.96
C GLU A 22 18.84 20.61 13.48
N THR A 23 18.78 20.28 14.76
CA THR A 23 17.64 19.57 15.35
C THR A 23 16.42 20.48 15.56
N PHE A 24 16.60 21.77 15.79
CA PHE A 24 15.52 22.76 15.91
C PHE A 24 14.91 23.08 14.54
N GLU A 25 15.73 23.38 13.53
CA GLU A 25 15.25 23.60 12.15
C GLU A 25 14.50 22.36 11.61
N ASN A 26 15.00 21.16 11.85
CA ASN A 26 14.33 19.93 11.45
C ASN A 26 12.99 19.72 12.18
N ARG A 27 12.86 20.15 13.46
CA ARG A 27 11.61 20.06 14.21
C ARG A 27 10.58 21.09 13.75
N GLU A 28 10.98 22.31 13.47
CA GLU A 28 10.07 23.35 12.94
C GLU A 28 9.61 23.00 11.53
N GLN A 29 10.51 22.51 10.69
CA GLN A 29 10.19 22.06 9.34
C GLN A 29 9.28 20.82 9.36
N SER A 30 9.50 19.86 10.26
CA SER A 30 8.62 18.72 10.50
C SER A 30 7.24 19.15 11.03
N ALA A 31 7.17 20.09 11.98
CA ALA A 31 5.92 20.63 12.50
C ALA A 31 5.16 21.45 11.44
N TYR A 32 5.85 22.22 10.60
CA TYR A 32 5.25 22.93 9.48
C TYR A 32 4.69 21.95 8.43
N LEU A 33 5.44 20.90 8.09
CA LEU A 33 5.02 19.86 7.17
C LEU A 33 3.84 19.06 7.74
N LYS A 34 3.85 18.68 9.04
CA LYS A 34 2.69 18.08 9.71
C LYS A 34 1.45 18.98 9.63
N SER A 35 1.57 20.26 9.95
CA SER A 35 0.44 21.19 9.88
C SER A 35 -0.04 21.47 8.44
N ALA A 36 0.83 21.29 7.45
CA ALA A 36 0.47 21.38 6.04
C ALA A 36 -0.25 20.11 5.56
N VAL A 37 0.17 18.94 6.05
CA VAL A 37 -0.50 17.65 5.78
C VAL A 37 -1.87 17.62 6.46
N GLU A 38 -1.99 17.99 7.74
CA GLU A 38 -3.27 18.06 8.47
C GLU A 38 -4.26 19.05 7.83
N ARG A 39 -3.78 20.17 7.27
CA ARG A 39 -4.61 21.11 6.51
C ARG A 39 -5.03 20.57 5.13
N ASN A 40 -4.23 19.70 4.51
CA ASN A 40 -4.53 19.11 3.20
C ASN A 40 -5.38 17.83 3.29
N ILE A 41 -5.38 17.13 4.43
CA ILE A 41 -6.26 15.96 4.67
C ILE A 41 -7.74 16.38 4.67
N ASN A 42 -8.05 17.62 5.05
CA ASN A 42 -9.41 18.18 5.02
C ASN A 42 -9.76 18.93 3.72
N MET A 43 -8.86 18.98 2.75
CA MET A 43 -9.10 19.58 1.43
C MET A 43 -8.79 18.53 0.38
N ALA A 44 -9.82 18.10 -0.34
CA ALA A 44 -9.63 17.48 -1.65
C ALA A 44 -8.47 18.19 -2.37
N ALA A 45 -7.46 17.41 -2.79
CA ALA A 45 -6.18 17.82 -3.35
C ALA A 45 -6.11 19.29 -3.74
N ASN A 46 -5.23 20.07 -3.12
CA ASN A 46 -4.94 21.40 -3.65
C ASN A 46 -4.30 21.19 -5.03
N PRO A 47 -5.03 21.42 -6.13
CA PRO A 47 -4.56 21.08 -7.48
C PRO A 47 -3.34 21.92 -7.91
N GLU A 48 -2.91 22.87 -7.09
CA GLU A 48 -1.82 23.79 -7.42
C GLU A 48 -0.46 23.37 -6.87
N ARG A 49 -0.39 22.41 -5.90
CA ARG A 49 0.90 21.98 -5.35
C ARG A 49 1.35 20.65 -5.93
N ARG A 50 2.47 20.68 -6.64
CA ARG A 50 3.19 19.48 -7.05
C ARG A 50 4.34 19.19 -6.07
N TYR A 51 4.44 17.95 -5.66
CA TYR A 51 5.52 17.46 -4.80
C TYR A 51 6.59 16.79 -5.64
N THR A 52 7.84 16.91 -5.22
CA THR A 52 8.90 16.07 -5.73
C THR A 52 8.83 14.69 -5.05
N LEU A 53 9.54 13.70 -5.63
CA LEU A 53 9.63 12.39 -5.02
C LEU A 53 10.31 12.45 -3.63
N GLU A 54 11.32 13.29 -3.49
CA GLU A 54 12.06 13.49 -2.24
C GLU A 54 11.15 14.10 -1.16
N GLU A 55 10.37 15.12 -1.48
CA GLU A 55 9.39 15.71 -0.57
C GLU A 55 8.34 14.68 -0.12
N TYR A 56 7.82 13.87 -1.06
CA TYR A 56 6.89 12.80 -0.72
C TYR A 56 7.52 11.76 0.23
N LEU A 57 8.72 11.27 -0.06
CA LEU A 57 9.41 10.28 0.77
C LEU A 57 9.65 10.79 2.20
N GLU A 58 9.93 12.08 2.36
CA GLU A 58 10.05 12.70 3.68
C GLU A 58 8.69 12.81 4.39
N LEU A 59 7.63 13.16 3.66
CA LEU A 59 6.27 13.21 4.18
C LEU A 59 5.81 11.82 4.64
N ASP A 60 5.93 10.80 3.80
CA ASP A 60 5.50 9.43 4.12
C ASP A 60 6.30 8.82 5.28
N ARG A 61 7.59 9.19 5.42
CA ARG A 61 8.42 8.74 6.51
C ARG A 61 8.03 9.34 7.88
N THR A 62 7.50 10.55 7.88
CA THR A 62 7.15 11.31 9.10
C THR A 62 5.66 11.31 9.41
N SER A 63 4.83 10.91 8.46
CA SER A 63 3.38 10.80 8.61
C SER A 63 2.99 9.54 9.41
N GLU A 64 1.94 9.67 10.21
CA GLU A 64 1.23 8.53 10.81
C GLU A 64 0.21 7.92 9.83
N GLU A 65 -0.12 8.67 8.76
CA GLU A 65 -1.04 8.28 7.71
C GLU A 65 -0.31 7.59 6.55
N ARG A 66 -1.00 6.72 5.82
CA ARG A 66 -0.50 6.14 4.58
C ARG A 66 -0.67 7.15 3.45
N LEU A 67 0.44 7.53 2.85
CA LEU A 67 0.46 8.48 1.75
C LEU A 67 0.88 7.77 0.46
N GLU A 68 0.19 8.03 -0.63
CA GLU A 68 0.58 7.60 -1.97
C GLU A 68 0.97 8.80 -2.84
N PHE A 69 1.94 8.58 -3.72
CA PHE A 69 2.44 9.59 -4.64
C PHE A 69 2.17 9.19 -6.08
N TRP A 70 1.53 10.08 -6.81
CA TRP A 70 1.33 9.90 -8.24
C TRP A 70 1.40 11.22 -8.99
N ASN A 71 2.25 11.29 -10.02
CA ASN A 71 2.36 12.46 -10.92
C ASN A 71 2.51 13.80 -10.19
N GLY A 72 3.29 13.83 -9.09
CA GLY A 72 3.49 15.04 -8.29
C GLY A 72 2.38 15.33 -7.28
N GLU A 73 1.37 14.51 -7.18
CA GLU A 73 0.30 14.62 -6.18
C GLU A 73 0.51 13.62 -5.04
N VAL A 74 0.08 13.98 -3.84
CA VAL A 74 0.13 13.14 -2.65
C VAL A 74 -1.29 12.91 -2.17
N PHE A 75 -1.67 11.64 -2.02
CA PHE A 75 -2.98 11.19 -1.60
C PHE A 75 -2.89 10.50 -0.25
N CYS A 76 -3.81 10.82 0.66
CA CYS A 76 -3.98 10.06 1.90
C CYS A 76 -4.86 8.84 1.62
N THR A 77 -4.37 7.65 1.96
CA THR A 77 -5.10 6.38 1.79
C THR A 77 -5.51 5.77 3.13
N SER A 78 -5.43 6.54 4.22
CA SER A 78 -5.86 6.14 5.55
C SER A 78 -7.31 6.55 5.82
N GLY A 79 -7.92 5.88 6.80
CA GLY A 79 -9.31 6.14 7.20
C GLY A 79 -10.29 5.28 6.40
N VAL A 80 -10.68 4.16 6.98
CA VAL A 80 -11.61 3.19 6.39
C VAL A 80 -12.88 3.13 7.23
N SER A 81 -13.99 2.63 6.64
CA SER A 81 -15.23 2.34 7.39
C SER A 81 -15.09 1.04 8.19
N ASP A 82 -16.00 0.83 9.15
CA ASP A 82 -16.04 -0.39 9.96
C ASP A 82 -16.24 -1.63 9.07
N GLU A 83 -17.03 -1.53 8.01
CA GLU A 83 -17.25 -2.63 7.06
C GLU A 83 -15.98 -2.96 6.27
N HIS A 84 -15.22 -1.94 5.86
CA HIS A 84 -13.95 -2.13 5.17
C HIS A 84 -12.96 -2.86 6.07
N ASP A 85 -12.78 -2.39 7.31
CA ASP A 85 -11.87 -3.00 8.30
C ASP A 85 -12.28 -4.45 8.62
N ALA A 86 -13.59 -4.70 8.79
CA ALA A 86 -14.10 -6.04 9.03
C ALA A 86 -13.81 -6.99 7.85
N ILE A 87 -14.03 -6.54 6.61
CA ILE A 87 -13.75 -7.34 5.40
C ILE A 87 -12.26 -7.63 5.27
N GLU A 88 -11.39 -6.61 5.46
CA GLU A 88 -9.93 -6.78 5.45
C GLU A 88 -9.50 -7.81 6.49
N GLY A 89 -9.98 -7.67 7.72
CA GLY A 89 -9.69 -8.57 8.83
C GLY A 89 -10.13 -10.01 8.56
N ASN A 90 -11.34 -10.20 8.01
CA ASN A 90 -11.89 -11.50 7.67
C ASN A 90 -11.03 -12.21 6.59
N ILE A 91 -10.71 -11.49 5.51
CA ILE A 91 -9.87 -12.03 4.42
C ILE A 91 -8.49 -12.39 4.96
N TYR A 92 -7.88 -11.50 5.77
CA TYR A 92 -6.58 -11.77 6.41
C TYR A 92 -6.62 -13.06 7.25
N ALA A 93 -7.58 -13.18 8.16
CA ALA A 93 -7.71 -14.33 9.06
C ALA A 93 -7.90 -15.62 8.29
N PHE A 94 -8.79 -15.59 7.29
CA PHE A 94 -9.07 -16.76 6.45
C PHE A 94 -7.84 -17.18 5.65
N LEU A 95 -7.27 -16.28 4.84
CA LEU A 95 -6.11 -16.58 4.01
C LEU A 95 -4.93 -17.08 4.86
N ARG A 96 -4.64 -16.40 5.99
CA ARG A 96 -3.60 -16.83 6.91
C ARG A 96 -3.80 -18.27 7.37
N SER A 97 -5.03 -18.67 7.71
CA SER A 97 -5.35 -20.03 8.12
C SER A 97 -5.08 -21.06 7.01
N GLN A 98 -5.44 -20.72 5.77
CA GLN A 98 -5.30 -21.61 4.60
C GLN A 98 -3.85 -21.80 4.16
N ILE A 99 -3.01 -20.79 4.31
CA ILE A 99 -1.63 -20.82 3.80
C ILE A 99 -0.57 -21.06 4.89
N MET A 100 -1.00 -21.19 6.15
CA MET A 100 -0.10 -21.45 7.28
C MET A 100 0.67 -22.77 7.07
N GLY A 101 1.99 -22.72 7.30
CA GLY A 101 2.88 -23.89 7.09
C GLY A 101 3.26 -24.16 5.63
N ARG A 102 2.69 -23.42 4.66
CA ARG A 102 2.97 -23.60 3.22
C ARG A 102 4.08 -22.68 2.70
N GLY A 103 4.81 -21.99 3.59
CA GLY A 103 5.84 -21.01 3.19
C GLY A 103 5.27 -19.73 2.59
N CYS A 104 3.99 -19.46 2.81
CA CYS A 104 3.31 -18.27 2.33
C CYS A 104 3.11 -17.25 3.47
N ARG A 105 2.94 -15.98 3.10
CA ARG A 105 2.71 -14.88 4.05
C ARG A 105 1.68 -13.89 3.50
N VAL A 106 0.76 -13.46 4.38
CA VAL A 106 -0.13 -12.32 4.16
C VAL A 106 0.50 -11.09 4.79
N PHE A 107 0.53 -9.98 4.07
CA PHE A 107 0.91 -8.65 4.55
C PHE A 107 -0.33 -7.76 4.59
N LEU A 108 -0.40 -6.96 5.63
CA LEU A 108 -1.47 -5.98 5.89
C LEU A 108 -1.19 -4.65 5.18
N ALA A 109 -2.14 -3.77 5.22
CA ALA A 109 -2.21 -2.49 4.53
C ALA A 109 -1.01 -1.54 4.72
N ASN A 110 -0.21 -1.72 5.76
CA ASN A 110 0.99 -0.90 5.98
C ASN A 110 2.22 -1.37 5.19
N MET A 111 2.11 -2.48 4.42
CA MET A 111 3.20 -2.97 3.59
C MET A 111 3.27 -2.19 2.29
N ARG A 112 4.37 -1.49 2.09
CA ARG A 112 4.66 -0.84 0.82
C ARG A 112 4.96 -1.87 -0.25
N ILE A 113 4.35 -1.73 -1.41
CA ILE A 113 4.55 -2.59 -2.58
C ILE A 113 5.23 -1.78 -3.65
N LYS A 114 6.43 -2.21 -4.08
CA LYS A 114 7.11 -1.58 -5.22
C LYS A 114 6.33 -1.85 -6.49
N VAL A 115 5.97 -0.78 -7.18
CA VAL A 115 5.24 -0.85 -8.45
C VAL A 115 6.10 -0.25 -9.55
N PRO A 116 6.67 -1.06 -10.46
CA PRO A 116 7.63 -0.58 -11.47
C PRO A 116 7.10 0.57 -12.35
N SER A 117 5.83 0.52 -12.76
CA SER A 117 5.21 1.55 -13.60
C SER A 117 4.72 2.79 -12.84
N ALA A 118 4.69 2.73 -11.50
CA ALA A 118 4.18 3.81 -10.64
C ALA A 118 5.05 3.99 -9.39
N PRO A 119 6.31 4.41 -9.56
CA PRO A 119 7.22 4.62 -8.44
C PRO A 119 6.70 5.70 -7.48
N PRO A 120 7.09 5.67 -6.18
CA PRO A 120 8.04 4.73 -5.61
C PRO A 120 7.40 3.40 -5.19
N TYR A 121 6.18 3.43 -4.67
CA TYR A 121 5.40 2.29 -4.18
C TYR A 121 3.92 2.66 -4.03
N ARG A 122 3.09 1.64 -3.80
CA ARG A 122 1.67 1.73 -3.46
C ARG A 122 1.38 0.95 -2.19
N TYR A 123 0.24 1.25 -1.59
CA TYR A 123 -0.32 0.46 -0.51
C TYR A 123 -1.55 -0.30 -1.03
N ALA A 124 -1.62 -1.59 -0.71
CA ALA A 124 -2.82 -2.39 -0.88
C ALA A 124 -3.38 -2.75 0.48
N ASP A 125 -4.67 -3.04 0.59
CA ASP A 125 -5.23 -3.49 1.85
C ASP A 125 -4.57 -4.80 2.28
N LEU A 126 -4.46 -5.79 1.37
CA LEU A 126 -3.70 -6.99 1.63
C LEU A 126 -2.80 -7.36 0.45
N SER A 127 -1.66 -7.97 0.75
CA SER A 127 -0.85 -8.64 -0.28
C SER A 127 -0.34 -9.98 0.22
N VAL A 128 -0.21 -10.95 -0.68
CA VAL A 128 0.19 -12.31 -0.35
C VAL A 128 1.31 -12.76 -1.27
N LEU A 129 2.26 -13.49 -0.70
CA LEU A 129 3.25 -14.23 -1.46
C LEU A 129 3.50 -15.60 -0.86
N CYS A 130 3.91 -16.54 -1.71
CA CYS A 130 4.45 -17.83 -1.32
C CYS A 130 5.93 -17.89 -1.71
N GLY A 131 6.77 -18.35 -0.78
CA GLY A 131 8.21 -18.39 -0.94
C GLY A 131 8.93 -17.26 -0.20
N LYS A 132 10.12 -16.91 -0.66
CA LYS A 132 10.98 -15.89 -0.04
C LYS A 132 10.47 -14.49 -0.36
N ALA A 133 10.20 -13.69 0.67
CA ALA A 133 9.89 -12.28 0.48
C ALA A 133 11.14 -11.50 0.03
N GLU A 134 10.96 -10.70 -1.02
CA GLU A 134 11.99 -9.83 -1.57
C GLU A 134 11.61 -8.37 -1.32
N PHE A 135 12.60 -7.58 -0.89
CA PHE A 135 12.39 -6.19 -0.55
C PHE A 135 13.43 -5.30 -1.22
N GLU A 136 13.00 -4.13 -1.62
CA GLU A 136 13.88 -3.04 -2.04
C GLU A 136 13.77 -1.89 -1.04
N LYS A 137 14.91 -1.23 -0.75
CA LYS A 137 14.91 -0.01 0.06
C LYS A 137 14.68 1.21 -0.83
N ILE A 138 13.58 1.92 -0.58
CA ILE A 138 13.19 3.13 -1.28
C ILE A 138 13.03 4.23 -0.23
N GLY A 139 13.81 5.30 -0.31
CA GLY A 139 13.77 6.37 0.68
C GLY A 139 14.03 5.92 2.13
N GLY A 140 14.79 4.82 2.33
CA GLY A 140 15.11 4.28 3.66
C GLY A 140 14.09 3.28 4.20
N VAL A 141 12.91 3.10 3.56
CA VAL A 141 11.87 2.13 3.92
C VAL A 141 11.90 0.90 3.02
N ASN A 142 11.42 -0.24 3.52
CA ASN A 142 11.34 -1.47 2.73
C ASN A 142 10.03 -1.50 1.95
N ALA A 143 10.11 -1.81 0.66
CA ALA A 143 8.96 -2.09 -0.20
C ALA A 143 9.06 -3.54 -0.71
N LEU A 144 7.96 -4.29 -0.62
CA LEU A 144 7.83 -5.65 -1.14
C LEU A 144 7.86 -5.61 -2.67
N THR A 145 8.67 -6.47 -3.30
CA THR A 145 8.84 -6.44 -4.76
C THR A 145 8.15 -7.59 -5.46
N ASN A 146 7.76 -8.66 -4.72
CA ASN A 146 7.28 -9.90 -5.31
C ASN A 146 5.95 -10.44 -4.77
N PRO A 147 4.89 -9.62 -4.59
CA PRO A 147 3.57 -10.12 -4.27
C PRO A 147 3.02 -10.98 -5.41
N GLN A 148 2.23 -11.99 -5.08
CA GLN A 148 1.54 -12.87 -6.04
C GLN A 148 0.04 -12.61 -6.09
N LEU A 149 -0.55 -12.22 -4.98
CA LEU A 149 -1.93 -11.77 -4.86
C LEU A 149 -1.95 -10.39 -4.20
N ILE A 150 -2.80 -9.51 -4.71
CA ILE A 150 -3.15 -8.23 -4.10
C ILE A 150 -4.67 -8.19 -3.93
N VAL A 151 -5.13 -7.65 -2.80
CA VAL A 151 -6.54 -7.44 -2.48
C VAL A 151 -6.77 -5.97 -2.16
N GLU A 152 -7.82 -5.40 -2.76
CA GLU A 152 -8.34 -4.08 -2.43
C GLU A 152 -9.81 -4.19 -2.03
N VAL A 153 -10.16 -3.65 -0.89
CA VAL A 153 -11.53 -3.50 -0.44
C VAL A 153 -12.04 -2.15 -0.95
N LEU A 154 -13.04 -2.19 -1.80
CA LEU A 154 -13.51 -1.01 -2.54
C LEU A 154 -14.33 -0.08 -1.65
N SER A 155 -13.88 1.16 -1.53
CA SER A 155 -14.66 2.25 -0.95
C SER A 155 -15.32 3.09 -2.06
N PRO A 156 -16.42 3.81 -1.78
CA PRO A 156 -17.04 4.68 -2.77
C PRO A 156 -16.09 5.74 -3.36
N SER A 157 -15.08 6.16 -2.60
CA SER A 157 -14.11 7.18 -3.02
C SER A 157 -12.97 6.63 -3.87
N THR A 158 -12.62 5.35 -3.73
CA THR A 158 -11.44 4.76 -4.40
C THR A 158 -11.78 3.73 -5.47
N GLU A 159 -13.02 3.22 -5.52
CA GLU A 159 -13.41 2.11 -6.41
C GLU A 159 -13.02 2.34 -7.87
N ALA A 160 -13.25 3.53 -8.43
CA ALA A 160 -12.92 3.81 -9.82
C ALA A 160 -11.40 3.74 -10.08
N TYR A 161 -10.60 4.23 -9.13
CA TYR A 161 -9.15 4.18 -9.18
C TYR A 161 -8.64 2.75 -9.04
N ASP A 162 -9.14 1.98 -8.07
CA ASP A 162 -8.71 0.60 -7.80
C ASP A 162 -9.03 -0.33 -8.97
N ARG A 163 -10.22 -0.16 -9.60
CA ARG A 163 -10.63 -0.91 -10.79
C ARG A 163 -9.83 -0.55 -12.05
N GLY A 164 -9.36 0.67 -12.15
CA GLY A 164 -8.73 1.20 -13.37
C GLY A 164 -7.23 1.37 -13.27
N GLU A 165 -6.82 2.55 -12.82
CA GLU A 165 -5.43 2.99 -12.87
C GLU A 165 -4.53 2.19 -11.94
N LYS A 166 -4.96 1.92 -10.70
CA LYS A 166 -4.20 1.15 -9.70
C LYS A 166 -3.94 -0.28 -10.20
N PHE A 167 -4.96 -0.95 -10.76
CA PHE A 167 -4.78 -2.25 -11.39
C PHE A 167 -3.80 -2.18 -12.58
N SER A 168 -3.90 -1.14 -13.42
CA SER A 168 -2.96 -0.95 -14.53
C SER A 168 -1.52 -0.84 -14.05
N HIS A 169 -1.30 -0.18 -12.93
CA HIS A 169 0.01 -0.08 -12.28
C HIS A 169 0.48 -1.42 -11.74
N TYR A 170 -0.36 -2.14 -10.99
CA TYR A 170 -0.02 -3.43 -10.39
C TYR A 170 0.32 -4.51 -11.43
N LYS A 171 -0.28 -4.46 -12.63
CA LYS A 171 0.08 -5.36 -13.74
C LYS A 171 1.56 -5.31 -14.12
N SER A 172 2.27 -4.23 -13.78
CA SER A 172 3.71 -4.11 -14.03
C SER A 172 4.57 -4.95 -13.08
N ILE A 173 4.01 -5.48 -12.00
CA ILE A 173 4.70 -6.36 -11.06
C ILE A 173 4.82 -7.76 -11.70
N PRO A 174 6.05 -8.26 -11.97
CA PRO A 174 6.21 -9.51 -12.71
C PRO A 174 5.61 -10.73 -12.04
N THR A 175 5.67 -10.77 -10.70
CA THR A 175 5.20 -11.89 -9.88
C THR A 175 3.70 -11.88 -9.61
N LEU A 176 3.01 -10.78 -9.89
CA LEU A 176 1.58 -10.67 -9.64
C LEU A 176 0.80 -11.63 -10.55
N ARG A 177 0.00 -12.48 -9.92
CA ARG A 177 -0.85 -13.49 -10.58
C ARG A 177 -2.32 -13.21 -10.38
N GLU A 178 -2.71 -12.61 -9.27
CA GLU A 178 -4.11 -12.34 -8.95
C GLU A 178 -4.31 -10.96 -8.31
N TYR A 179 -5.44 -10.38 -8.64
CA TYR A 179 -5.91 -9.12 -8.07
C TYR A 179 -7.38 -9.26 -7.72
N LEU A 180 -7.73 -9.06 -6.45
CA LEU A 180 -9.10 -9.11 -5.96
C LEU A 180 -9.59 -7.70 -5.64
N LEU A 181 -10.81 -7.43 -6.07
CA LEU A 181 -11.55 -6.20 -5.77
C LEU A 181 -12.82 -6.62 -5.01
N VAL A 182 -12.88 -6.27 -3.74
CA VAL A 182 -13.93 -6.71 -2.82
C VAL A 182 -14.83 -5.54 -2.48
N ALA A 183 -16.10 -5.59 -2.87
CA ALA A 183 -17.04 -4.51 -2.56
C ALA A 183 -17.43 -4.53 -1.07
N GLN A 184 -17.44 -3.36 -0.42
CA GLN A 184 -17.82 -3.27 1.00
C GLN A 184 -19.33 -3.16 1.23
N HIS A 185 -20.11 -2.78 0.22
CA HIS A 185 -21.54 -2.47 0.35
C HIS A 185 -22.48 -3.58 -0.14
N ARG A 186 -21.95 -4.67 -0.66
CA ARG A 186 -22.68 -5.85 -1.15
C ARG A 186 -21.76 -7.06 -1.27
N PRO A 187 -22.29 -8.30 -1.23
CA PRO A 187 -21.50 -9.48 -1.52
C PRO A 187 -21.13 -9.51 -3.00
N HIS A 188 -19.97 -8.96 -3.32
CA HIS A 188 -19.44 -8.92 -4.68
C HIS A 188 -17.92 -8.88 -4.66
N VAL A 189 -17.30 -9.84 -5.33
CA VAL A 189 -15.85 -9.90 -5.52
C VAL A 189 -15.54 -10.04 -6.99
N THR A 190 -14.73 -9.14 -7.50
CA THR A 190 -14.12 -9.25 -8.83
C THR A 190 -12.74 -9.85 -8.68
N ARG A 191 -12.46 -10.93 -9.40
CA ARG A 191 -11.15 -11.55 -9.47
C ARG A 191 -10.56 -11.36 -10.87
N LEU A 192 -9.35 -10.84 -10.91
CA LEU A 192 -8.53 -10.73 -12.11
C LEU A 192 -7.35 -11.68 -11.94
N TYR A 193 -7.24 -12.67 -12.85
CA TYR A 193 -6.21 -13.71 -12.82
C TYR A 193 -5.36 -13.68 -14.08
N LYS A 194 -4.03 -13.67 -13.90
CA LYS A 194 -3.06 -13.64 -15.00
C LYS A 194 -2.74 -15.04 -15.46
N GLN A 195 -3.03 -15.35 -16.71
CA GLN A 195 -2.67 -16.60 -17.38
C GLN A 195 -1.17 -16.67 -17.72
N ASP A 196 -0.70 -17.83 -18.13
CA ASP A 196 0.71 -18.05 -18.50
C ASP A 196 1.11 -17.31 -19.78
N ASP A 197 0.15 -17.04 -20.67
CA ASP A 197 0.35 -16.21 -21.86
C ASP A 197 0.36 -14.69 -21.58
N GLY A 198 0.16 -14.30 -20.31
CA GLY A 198 0.14 -12.91 -19.86
C GLY A 198 -1.22 -12.22 -19.97
N THR A 199 -2.25 -12.89 -20.51
CA THR A 199 -3.61 -12.36 -20.53
C THR A 199 -4.25 -12.40 -19.14
N TRP A 200 -5.22 -11.49 -18.88
CA TRP A 200 -5.94 -11.44 -17.63
C TRP A 200 -7.38 -11.88 -17.83
N ILE A 201 -7.80 -12.88 -17.07
CA ILE A 201 -9.19 -13.33 -17.01
C ILE A 201 -9.89 -12.55 -15.89
N HIS A 202 -11.08 -12.05 -16.19
CA HIS A 202 -11.99 -11.40 -15.27
C HIS A 202 -13.12 -12.35 -14.89
N THR A 203 -13.32 -12.61 -13.62
CA THR A 203 -14.44 -13.37 -13.07
C THR A 203 -15.07 -12.63 -11.90
N GLU A 204 -16.35 -12.87 -11.64
CA GLU A 204 -17.10 -12.24 -10.56
C GLU A 204 -17.84 -13.28 -9.74
N ALA A 205 -17.95 -13.04 -8.44
CA ALA A 205 -18.81 -13.76 -7.51
C ALA A 205 -19.70 -12.74 -6.81
N ASN A 206 -21.03 -12.96 -6.88
CA ASN A 206 -22.04 -11.97 -6.47
C ASN A 206 -22.95 -12.49 -5.34
N GLU A 207 -22.74 -13.73 -4.89
CA GLU A 207 -23.59 -14.40 -3.92
C GLU A 207 -22.78 -14.82 -2.71
N LEU A 208 -23.30 -14.67 -1.49
CA LEU A 208 -22.63 -15.14 -0.27
C LEU A 208 -22.28 -16.63 -0.30
N THR A 209 -23.06 -17.41 -1.02
CA THR A 209 -22.84 -18.86 -1.20
C THR A 209 -21.74 -19.19 -2.21
N ALA A 210 -21.27 -18.21 -2.96
CA ALA A 210 -20.22 -18.41 -3.94
C ALA A 210 -18.86 -18.61 -3.28
N THR A 211 -17.97 -19.28 -4.00
CA THR A 211 -16.58 -19.51 -3.60
C THR A 211 -15.65 -19.14 -4.75
N LEU A 212 -14.59 -18.42 -4.45
CA LEU A 212 -13.54 -18.06 -5.40
C LEU A 212 -12.37 -19.05 -5.24
N THR A 213 -11.93 -19.65 -6.34
CA THR A 213 -10.67 -20.38 -6.35
C THR A 213 -9.51 -19.40 -6.57
N LEU A 214 -8.55 -19.39 -5.66
CA LEU A 214 -7.33 -18.59 -5.74
C LEU A 214 -6.19 -19.47 -6.26
N ASP A 215 -6.02 -19.50 -7.58
CA ASP A 215 -5.05 -20.38 -8.23
C ASP A 215 -3.61 -20.06 -7.81
N SER A 216 -3.28 -18.80 -7.57
CA SER A 216 -1.95 -18.38 -7.12
C SER A 216 -1.57 -18.91 -5.74
N LEU A 217 -2.57 -19.22 -4.91
CA LEU A 217 -2.40 -19.72 -3.55
C LEU A 217 -2.80 -21.21 -3.40
N GLY A 218 -3.49 -21.77 -4.40
CA GLY A 218 -4.05 -23.13 -4.36
C GLY A 218 -5.00 -23.32 -3.18
N CYS A 219 -5.92 -22.40 -2.98
CA CYS A 219 -6.97 -22.47 -1.96
C CYS A 219 -8.26 -21.82 -2.47
N ASP A 220 -9.37 -22.17 -1.82
CA ASP A 220 -10.68 -21.61 -2.10
C ASP A 220 -11.02 -20.55 -1.04
N LEU A 221 -11.65 -19.44 -1.46
CA LEU A 221 -12.08 -18.34 -0.61
C LEU A 221 -13.60 -18.18 -0.74
N PRO A 222 -14.40 -18.72 0.23
CA PRO A 222 -15.84 -18.54 0.25
C PRO A 222 -16.23 -17.09 0.57
N LEU A 223 -17.23 -16.52 -0.12
CA LEU A 223 -17.67 -15.16 0.15
C LEU A 223 -18.28 -15.01 1.56
N VAL A 224 -18.87 -16.06 2.10
CA VAL A 224 -19.39 -16.06 3.47
C VAL A 224 -18.28 -15.76 4.51
N GLU A 225 -17.05 -16.20 4.26
CA GLU A 225 -15.90 -15.88 5.13
C GLU A 225 -15.46 -14.43 4.99
N ILE A 226 -15.50 -13.87 3.77
CA ILE A 226 -15.15 -12.47 3.51
C ILE A 226 -16.10 -11.53 4.26
N TYR A 227 -17.39 -11.83 4.21
CA TYR A 227 -18.45 -10.96 4.69
C TYR A 227 -19.02 -11.36 6.05
N GLN A 228 -18.29 -12.18 6.82
CA GLN A 228 -18.73 -12.57 8.15
C GLN A 228 -18.88 -11.35 9.06
N GLY A 229 -20.08 -11.17 9.61
CA GLY A 229 -20.41 -10.05 10.50
C GLY A 229 -20.61 -8.70 9.81
N VAL A 230 -20.50 -8.64 8.48
CA VAL A 230 -20.75 -7.43 7.69
C VAL A 230 -22.25 -7.31 7.42
N SER A 231 -22.81 -6.15 7.70
CA SER A 231 -24.20 -5.83 7.38
C SER A 231 -24.27 -5.02 6.10
N PHE A 232 -25.16 -5.39 5.20
CA PHE A 232 -25.45 -4.59 4.00
C PHE A 232 -26.74 -3.83 4.21
N ASP A 233 -26.71 -2.52 4.00
CA ASP A 233 -27.93 -1.71 4.02
C ASP A 233 -28.92 -2.24 2.98
N ALA A 234 -30.16 -2.43 3.39
CA ALA A 234 -31.21 -2.74 2.44
C ALA A 234 -31.32 -1.59 1.42
N PRO A 235 -31.46 -1.89 0.10
CA PRO A 235 -31.64 -0.83 -0.87
C PRO A 235 -32.82 0.04 -0.44
N ALA A 236 -32.61 1.36 -0.38
CA ALA A 236 -33.65 2.29 -0.02
C ALA A 236 -34.85 2.02 -0.94
N THR A 237 -35.95 1.56 -0.36
CA THR A 237 -37.21 1.39 -1.09
C THR A 237 -37.74 2.77 -1.41
N ASN A 238 -37.58 3.18 -2.67
CA ASN A 238 -38.22 4.37 -3.23
C ASN A 238 -39.73 4.19 -3.34
#